data_f37ac3f347f909618b21c22e1c77c9b4
#
_entry.id   f37ac3f347f909618b21c22e1c77c9b4
#
_cell.length_a   1.000
_cell.length_b   1.000
_cell.length_c   1.000
_cell.angle_alpha   90.00
_cell.angle_beta   90.00
_cell.angle_gamma   90.00
#
_symmetry.space_group_name_H-M   'P 1'
#
loop_
_entity.id
_entity.type
_entity.pdbx_description
1 polymer ?
#
loop_
_entity_poly.entity_id
_entity_poly.type
_entity_poly.pdbx_seq_one_letter_code
_entity_poly.pdbx_strand_id
1 'polypeptide(L)'
;MPATDLNTMPDHQPNTQQILAAGPKPRIAFATMVGDEPFFLPIWISYYARFVPKDQLFILVDGAHRILPPEADGCQILTLPHVIPGPGWDHARWAMISAFTTMLLGRFDVVVFNDVDEIIVADPDCGTGLIDLIARARDVGVISPFAIEVLHRTDLEPAALHNRAPILSQRRYGRINASYCKPCITARPVRYSLGGHYSDYPDLHLDPHLYLFHLRFADYTMLLARQSNRQGLMAAGGKGGDAVAGAGWSKGAAEMNDFLQSFVKAGPPIDTDFSFGWQRAKITKSWVHDPDGGIWRHDKLHNRKTYTIPPRFADIF
;
A
#
# COMPACT_ATOMS: atom_id res chain seq x y z
N MET A 1 -55.22 61.57 24.52
CA MET A 1 -54.83 60.24 25.03
C MET A 1 -54.39 59.47 23.86
N PRO A 2 -53.07 59.11 23.72
CA PRO A 2 -52.53 58.44 22.57
C PRO A 2 -52.65 56.92 22.68
N ALA A 3 -52.91 56.28 21.56
CA ALA A 3 -52.97 54.84 21.38
C ALA A 3 -51.57 54.22 21.44
N THR A 4 -51.49 53.12 22.16
CA THR A 4 -50.26 52.28 22.32
C THR A 4 -50.06 51.43 21.12
N ASP A 5 -48.88 51.59 20.51
CA ASP A 5 -48.30 50.69 19.45
C ASP A 5 -47.96 49.32 20.03
N LEU A 6 -48.50 48.26 19.42
CA LEU A 6 -48.15 46.86 19.68
C LEU A 6 -46.96 46.51 18.85
N ASN A 7 -45.88 46.21 19.52
CA ASN A 7 -44.57 45.82 19.13
C ASN A 7 -44.62 44.48 18.35
N THR A 8 -44.24 44.46 17.07
CA THR A 8 -44.04 43.27 16.27
C THR A 8 -42.69 42.65 16.61
N MET A 9 -42.71 41.46 17.20
CA MET A 9 -41.53 40.63 17.36
C MET A 9 -41.11 40.03 16.00
N PRO A 10 -39.80 39.95 15.67
CA PRO A 10 -39.34 39.28 14.47
C PRO A 10 -39.44 37.78 14.67
N ASP A 11 -40.05 37.10 13.69
CA ASP A 11 -40.09 35.67 13.52
C ASP A 11 -38.68 35.11 13.39
N HIS A 12 -38.21 34.41 14.41
CA HIS A 12 -37.05 33.54 14.34
C HIS A 12 -37.44 32.27 13.59
N GLN A 13 -37.21 32.24 12.28
CA GLN A 13 -37.20 30.98 11.54
C GLN A 13 -35.92 30.22 11.93
N PRO A 14 -36.02 28.97 12.40
CA PRO A 14 -34.85 28.14 12.61
C PRO A 14 -34.22 27.84 11.25
N ASN A 15 -32.92 28.18 11.12
CA ASN A 15 -32.08 27.88 10.00
C ASN A 15 -31.98 26.34 9.88
N THR A 16 -32.80 25.76 9.03
CA THR A 16 -32.75 24.33 8.67
C THR A 16 -31.52 24.13 7.81
N GLN A 17 -30.35 23.99 8.45
CA GLN A 17 -29.21 23.39 7.77
C GLN A 17 -29.67 22.01 7.30
N GLN A 18 -29.86 21.88 5.99
CA GLN A 18 -30.06 20.62 5.34
C GLN A 18 -28.88 19.72 5.73
N ILE A 19 -29.14 18.79 6.63
CA ILE A 19 -28.31 17.61 6.85
C ILE A 19 -28.41 16.86 5.54
N LEU A 20 -27.46 17.07 4.63
CA LEU A 20 -27.28 16.25 3.45
C LEU A 20 -27.13 14.83 3.99
N ALA A 21 -28.14 14.01 3.79
CA ALA A 21 -28.10 12.60 4.14
C ALA A 21 -26.84 12.00 3.48
N ALA A 22 -25.90 11.58 4.31
CA ALA A 22 -24.70 10.89 3.82
C ALA A 22 -25.17 9.72 2.96
N GLY A 23 -24.79 9.70 1.70
CA GLY A 23 -25.12 8.59 0.80
C GLY A 23 -24.63 7.27 1.40
N PRO A 24 -25.08 6.13 0.88
CA PRO A 24 -24.67 4.84 1.41
C PRO A 24 -23.14 4.76 1.45
N LYS A 25 -22.62 4.24 2.58
CA LYS A 25 -21.16 4.05 2.75
C LYS A 25 -20.61 3.22 1.58
N PRO A 26 -19.46 3.62 1.01
CA PRO A 26 -18.85 2.88 -0.09
C PRO A 26 -18.48 1.47 0.36
N ARG A 27 -18.77 0.48 -0.48
CA ARG A 27 -18.30 -0.89 -0.29
C ARG A 27 -16.88 -0.99 -0.81
N ILE A 28 -15.93 -1.30 0.07
CA ILE A 28 -14.51 -1.36 -0.25
C ILE A 28 -14.02 -2.78 0.02
N ALA A 29 -13.36 -3.39 -0.97
CA ALA A 29 -12.65 -4.64 -0.79
C ALA A 29 -11.14 -4.38 -0.66
N PHE A 30 -10.49 -5.07 0.26
CA PHE A 30 -9.04 -5.17 0.33
C PHE A 30 -8.62 -6.55 -0.14
N ALA A 31 -7.60 -6.64 -0.98
CA ALA A 31 -7.12 -7.88 -1.53
C ALA A 31 -5.59 -7.95 -1.49
N THR A 32 -5.07 -9.15 -1.23
CA THR A 32 -3.64 -9.46 -1.28
C THR A 32 -3.41 -10.85 -1.83
N MET A 33 -2.19 -11.15 -2.27
CA MET A 33 -1.78 -12.48 -2.68
C MET A 33 -0.56 -12.91 -1.86
N VAL A 34 -0.65 -14.11 -1.29
CA VAL A 34 0.39 -14.66 -0.41
C VAL A 34 0.80 -16.07 -0.82
N GLY A 35 2.07 -16.38 -0.60
CA GLY A 35 2.54 -17.75 -0.44
C GLY A 35 2.64 -18.08 1.06
N ASP A 36 3.86 -18.28 1.53
CA ASP A 36 4.15 -18.53 2.95
C ASP A 36 4.52 -17.20 3.64
N GLU A 37 3.56 -16.61 4.37
CA GLU A 37 3.75 -15.28 4.96
C GLU A 37 3.20 -15.20 6.39
N PRO A 38 3.84 -15.89 7.35
CA PRO A 38 3.33 -15.98 8.72
C PRO A 38 3.49 -14.70 9.52
N PHE A 39 4.32 -13.75 9.08
CA PHE A 39 4.59 -12.53 9.85
C PHE A 39 3.70 -11.35 9.41
N PHE A 40 3.67 -11.01 8.13
CA PHE A 40 2.94 -9.81 7.68
C PHE A 40 1.45 -10.05 7.44
N LEU A 41 1.04 -11.27 7.11
CA LEU A 41 -0.38 -11.55 6.86
C LEU A 41 -1.29 -11.29 8.09
N PRO A 42 -0.94 -11.72 9.31
CA PRO A 42 -1.71 -11.36 10.52
C PRO A 42 -1.81 -9.85 10.73
N ILE A 43 -0.74 -9.11 10.46
CA ILE A 43 -0.70 -7.64 10.61
C ILE A 43 -1.62 -6.99 9.57
N TRP A 44 -1.53 -7.40 8.29
CA TRP A 44 -2.36 -6.92 7.20
C TRP A 44 -3.85 -7.12 7.50
N ILE A 45 -4.24 -8.33 7.93
CA ILE A 45 -5.63 -8.67 8.27
C ILE A 45 -6.09 -7.83 9.46
N SER A 46 -5.32 -7.83 10.56
CA SER A 46 -5.69 -7.12 11.80
C SER A 46 -5.82 -5.61 11.57
N TYR A 47 -4.99 -5.05 10.69
CA TYR A 47 -5.04 -3.64 10.37
C TYR A 47 -6.31 -3.30 9.57
N TYR A 48 -6.56 -3.97 8.44
CA TYR A 48 -7.70 -3.62 7.58
C TYR A 48 -9.05 -4.06 8.15
N ALA A 49 -9.10 -5.09 8.99
CA ALA A 49 -10.30 -5.50 9.72
C ALA A 49 -10.83 -4.43 10.70
N ARG A 50 -10.04 -3.40 11.01
CA ARG A 50 -10.47 -2.24 11.80
C ARG A 50 -11.39 -1.30 11.02
N PHE A 51 -11.37 -1.36 9.70
CA PHE A 51 -12.05 -0.44 8.79
C PHE A 51 -13.20 -1.08 8.03
N VAL A 52 -13.09 -2.36 7.71
CA VAL A 52 -14.11 -3.12 6.98
C VAL A 52 -14.35 -4.49 7.64
N PRO A 53 -15.52 -5.10 7.47
CA PRO A 53 -15.75 -6.48 7.87
C PRO A 53 -14.77 -7.45 7.20
N LYS A 54 -14.40 -8.52 7.87
CA LYS A 54 -13.43 -9.52 7.36
C LYS A 54 -13.86 -10.19 6.06
N ASP A 55 -15.15 -10.29 5.78
CA ASP A 55 -15.69 -10.82 4.52
C ASP A 55 -15.43 -9.89 3.31
N GLN A 56 -14.89 -8.68 3.55
CA GLN A 56 -14.39 -7.75 2.53
C GLN A 56 -12.86 -7.80 2.38
N LEU A 57 -12.18 -8.69 3.12
CA LEU A 57 -10.75 -8.97 3.00
C LEU A 57 -10.55 -10.25 2.17
N PHE A 58 -9.90 -10.13 1.03
CA PHE A 58 -9.68 -11.21 0.06
C PHE A 58 -8.21 -11.64 0.07
N ILE A 59 -7.96 -12.91 0.29
CA ILE A 59 -6.61 -13.48 0.35
C ILE A 59 -6.48 -14.55 -0.73
N LEU A 60 -5.68 -14.27 -1.75
CA LEU A 60 -5.29 -15.24 -2.77
C LEU A 60 -4.09 -16.03 -2.23
N VAL A 61 -4.25 -17.33 -2.08
CA VAL A 61 -3.22 -18.21 -1.51
C VAL A 61 -2.59 -19.05 -2.61
N ASP A 62 -1.29 -18.89 -2.84
CA ASP A 62 -0.53 -19.68 -3.81
C ASP A 62 -0.14 -21.04 -3.20
N GLY A 63 -0.96 -22.04 -3.44
CA GLY A 63 -0.77 -23.41 -2.98
C GLY A 63 -1.66 -23.85 -1.82
N ALA A 64 -2.39 -24.93 -2.01
CA ALA A 64 -3.33 -25.50 -1.03
C ALA A 64 -2.67 -26.03 0.26
N HIS A 65 -1.34 -26.23 0.22
CA HIS A 65 -0.57 -26.72 1.37
C HIS A 65 -0.18 -25.61 2.36
N ARG A 66 -0.52 -24.34 2.07
CA ARG A 66 -0.17 -23.21 2.93
C ARG A 66 -1.05 -23.17 4.18
N ILE A 67 -0.43 -22.88 5.31
CA ILE A 67 -1.13 -22.71 6.59
C ILE A 67 -1.39 -21.21 6.78
N LEU A 68 -2.65 -20.87 6.92
CA LEU A 68 -3.07 -19.50 7.21
C LEU A 68 -3.08 -19.23 8.72
N PRO A 69 -2.80 -18.00 9.14
CA PRO A 69 -2.90 -17.61 10.54
C PRO A 69 -4.36 -17.55 11.00
N PRO A 70 -4.64 -17.70 12.31
CA PRO A 70 -6.01 -17.63 12.86
C PRO A 70 -6.75 -16.34 12.52
N GLU A 71 -6.03 -15.24 12.32
CA GLU A 71 -6.60 -13.95 11.92
C GLU A 71 -7.34 -14.03 10.58
N ALA A 72 -7.01 -14.99 9.71
CA ALA A 72 -7.66 -15.20 8.42
C ALA A 72 -9.09 -15.79 8.53
N ASP A 73 -9.48 -16.25 9.72
CA ASP A 73 -10.86 -16.71 9.94
C ASP A 73 -11.85 -15.57 9.70
N GLY A 74 -12.86 -15.85 8.87
CA GLY A 74 -13.85 -14.88 8.40
C GLY A 74 -13.43 -14.07 7.16
N CYS A 75 -12.18 -14.17 6.68
CA CYS A 75 -11.77 -13.58 5.41
C CYS A 75 -12.22 -14.44 4.20
N GLN A 76 -12.26 -13.83 3.02
CA GLN A 76 -12.50 -14.54 1.76
C GLN A 76 -11.20 -15.15 1.25
N ILE A 77 -11.11 -16.47 1.26
CA ILE A 77 -9.90 -17.21 0.86
C ILE A 77 -10.11 -17.80 -0.54
N LEU A 78 -9.22 -17.46 -1.47
CA LEU A 78 -9.14 -18.09 -2.77
C LEU A 78 -7.81 -18.84 -2.89
N THR A 79 -7.86 -20.16 -2.76
CA THR A 79 -6.68 -21.01 -2.93
C THR A 79 -6.45 -21.31 -4.39
N LEU A 80 -5.23 -21.02 -4.85
CA LEU A 80 -4.78 -21.26 -6.21
C LEU A 80 -3.84 -22.47 -6.25
N PRO A 81 -3.79 -23.22 -7.35
CA PRO A 81 -2.73 -24.21 -7.55
C PRO A 81 -1.36 -23.54 -7.47
N HIS A 82 -0.43 -24.16 -6.74
CA HIS A 82 0.94 -23.66 -6.69
C HIS A 82 1.62 -23.77 -8.06
N VAL A 83 2.23 -22.66 -8.48
CA VAL A 83 2.99 -22.61 -9.73
C VAL A 83 4.44 -22.25 -9.42
N ILE A 84 5.37 -23.11 -9.81
CA ILE A 84 6.80 -22.80 -9.72
C ILE A 84 7.12 -21.64 -10.67
N PRO A 85 7.72 -20.54 -10.17
CA PRO A 85 8.07 -19.41 -11.01
C PRO A 85 8.99 -19.81 -12.18
N GLY A 86 8.56 -19.51 -13.40
CA GLY A 86 9.30 -19.73 -14.65
C GLY A 86 9.15 -18.52 -15.58
N PRO A 87 9.69 -18.58 -16.81
CA PRO A 87 9.54 -17.47 -17.77
C PRO A 87 8.08 -17.08 -17.95
N GLY A 88 7.80 -15.78 -17.85
CA GLY A 88 6.43 -15.24 -17.95
C GLY A 88 5.55 -15.40 -16.71
N TRP A 89 6.02 -16.04 -15.64
CA TRP A 89 5.23 -16.27 -14.43
C TRP A 89 4.71 -14.96 -13.83
N ASP A 90 5.52 -13.93 -13.70
CA ASP A 90 5.10 -12.66 -13.10
C ASP A 90 4.10 -11.90 -14.00
N HIS A 91 4.24 -12.03 -15.31
CA HIS A 91 3.22 -11.50 -16.25
C HIS A 91 1.86 -12.17 -16.06
N ALA A 92 1.83 -13.50 -15.99
CA ALA A 92 0.61 -14.26 -15.78
C ALA A 92 -0.02 -13.94 -14.41
N ARG A 93 0.79 -13.79 -13.37
CA ARG A 93 0.35 -13.39 -12.02
C ARG A 93 -0.33 -12.03 -12.03
N TRP A 94 0.28 -11.01 -12.64
CA TRP A 94 -0.29 -9.67 -12.69
C TRP A 94 -1.50 -9.55 -13.63
N ALA A 95 -1.55 -10.34 -14.69
CA ALA A 95 -2.76 -10.46 -15.51
C ALA A 95 -3.93 -11.06 -14.72
N MET A 96 -3.68 -12.11 -13.94
CA MET A 96 -4.67 -12.72 -13.04
C MET A 96 -5.12 -11.72 -11.96
N ILE A 97 -4.20 -11.00 -11.32
CA ILE A 97 -4.55 -9.99 -10.32
C ILE A 97 -5.41 -8.88 -10.94
N SER A 98 -5.10 -8.41 -12.15
CA SER A 98 -5.89 -7.42 -12.87
C SER A 98 -7.32 -7.93 -13.14
N ALA A 99 -7.47 -9.18 -13.56
CA ALA A 99 -8.78 -9.79 -13.77
C ALA A 99 -9.54 -9.97 -12.45
N PHE A 100 -8.86 -10.37 -11.38
CA PHE A 100 -9.45 -10.55 -10.05
C PHE A 100 -9.96 -9.22 -9.47
N THR A 101 -9.18 -8.16 -9.52
CA THR A 101 -9.59 -6.83 -9.06
C THR A 101 -10.77 -6.30 -9.88
N THR A 102 -10.76 -6.52 -11.20
CA THR A 102 -11.89 -6.19 -12.09
C THR A 102 -13.16 -6.95 -11.70
N MET A 103 -13.06 -8.25 -11.39
CA MET A 103 -14.20 -9.06 -10.93
C MET A 103 -14.77 -8.50 -9.61
N LEU A 104 -13.93 -8.10 -8.66
CA LEU A 104 -14.37 -7.52 -7.40
C LEU A 104 -15.10 -6.19 -7.59
N LEU A 105 -14.74 -5.37 -8.58
CA LEU A 105 -15.45 -4.12 -8.92
C LEU A 105 -16.90 -4.36 -9.35
N GLY A 106 -17.28 -5.58 -9.72
CA GLY A 106 -18.69 -5.95 -9.92
C GLY A 106 -19.52 -6.02 -8.64
N ARG A 107 -18.88 -6.00 -7.47
CA ARG A 107 -19.53 -6.09 -6.15
C ARG A 107 -19.16 -4.95 -5.21
N PHE A 108 -18.02 -4.31 -5.40
CA PHE A 108 -17.46 -3.26 -4.57
C PHE A 108 -17.30 -1.97 -5.36
N ASP A 109 -17.46 -0.84 -4.70
CA ASP A 109 -17.29 0.48 -5.31
C ASP A 109 -15.81 0.83 -5.52
N VAL A 110 -14.95 0.29 -4.64
CA VAL A 110 -13.50 0.45 -4.69
C VAL A 110 -12.83 -0.86 -4.30
N VAL A 111 -11.77 -1.21 -5.00
CA VAL A 111 -10.90 -2.35 -4.67
C VAL A 111 -9.50 -1.83 -4.38
N VAL A 112 -8.93 -2.25 -3.26
CA VAL A 112 -7.56 -1.99 -2.87
C VAL A 112 -6.78 -3.30 -3.01
N PHE A 113 -5.78 -3.32 -3.90
CA PHE A 113 -4.87 -4.46 -4.03
C PHE A 113 -3.45 -4.03 -3.70
N ASN A 114 -2.86 -4.62 -2.69
CA ASN A 114 -1.48 -4.36 -2.27
C ASN A 114 -0.81 -5.65 -1.79
N ASP A 115 0.52 -5.71 -1.91
CA ASP A 115 1.28 -6.82 -1.36
C ASP A 115 1.13 -6.83 0.18
N VAL A 116 1.21 -8.01 0.79
CA VAL A 116 0.95 -8.20 2.22
C VAL A 116 1.91 -7.45 3.14
N ASP A 117 3.09 -7.10 2.65
CA ASP A 117 4.09 -6.27 3.33
C ASP A 117 4.02 -4.77 2.93
N GLU A 118 2.87 -4.35 2.37
CA GLU A 118 2.57 -2.97 2.03
C GLU A 118 1.30 -2.53 2.77
N ILE A 119 1.43 -1.58 3.69
CA ILE A 119 0.28 -1.09 4.47
C ILE A 119 -0.04 0.34 4.06
N ILE A 120 -1.29 0.58 3.63
CA ILE A 120 -1.78 1.90 3.25
C ILE A 120 -2.40 2.58 4.47
N VAL A 121 -1.92 3.77 4.77
CA VAL A 121 -2.25 4.52 5.98
C VAL A 121 -2.70 5.92 5.61
N ALA A 122 -3.76 6.41 6.24
CA ALA A 122 -4.09 7.83 6.23
C ALA A 122 -3.16 8.59 7.19
N ASP A 123 -2.69 9.78 6.80
CA ASP A 123 -1.97 10.65 7.72
C ASP A 123 -2.90 11.02 8.90
N PRO A 124 -2.52 10.69 10.15
CA PRO A 124 -3.36 11.01 11.31
C PRO A 124 -3.70 12.49 11.45
N ASP A 125 -2.82 13.38 10.98
CA ASP A 125 -3.01 14.83 11.09
C ASP A 125 -3.92 15.41 10.00
N CYS A 126 -4.36 14.61 9.01
CA CYS A 126 -5.21 15.13 7.93
C CYS A 126 -6.69 15.28 8.31
N GLY A 127 -7.12 14.74 9.44
CA GLY A 127 -8.51 14.83 9.94
C GLY A 127 -9.52 14.02 9.10
N THR A 128 -9.08 13.22 8.13
CA THR A 128 -9.94 12.39 7.27
C THR A 128 -9.58 10.91 7.44
N GLY A 129 -10.58 10.05 7.61
CA GLY A 129 -10.38 8.62 7.81
C GLY A 129 -9.87 7.91 6.55
N LEU A 130 -9.19 6.76 6.74
CA LEU A 130 -8.67 5.94 5.64
C LEU A 130 -9.74 5.59 4.61
N ILE A 131 -10.92 5.18 5.05
CA ILE A 131 -12.02 4.77 4.18
C ILE A 131 -12.52 5.94 3.32
N ASP A 132 -12.63 7.15 3.89
CA ASP A 132 -13.09 8.33 3.17
C ASP A 132 -12.07 8.77 2.11
N LEU A 133 -10.76 8.67 2.40
CA LEU A 133 -9.71 8.95 1.43
C LEU A 133 -9.74 7.92 0.27
N ILE A 134 -9.86 6.62 0.58
CA ILE A 134 -9.97 5.55 -0.40
C ILE A 134 -11.23 5.72 -1.27
N ALA A 135 -12.35 6.10 -0.67
CA ALA A 135 -13.62 6.28 -1.37
C ALA A 135 -13.58 7.34 -2.48
N ARG A 136 -12.66 8.30 -2.42
CA ARG A 136 -12.43 9.31 -3.48
C ARG A 136 -12.05 8.68 -4.82
N ALA A 137 -11.58 7.42 -4.83
CA ALA A 137 -11.33 6.70 -6.08
C ALA A 137 -12.57 6.59 -6.97
N ARG A 138 -13.79 6.61 -6.41
CA ARG A 138 -15.04 6.64 -7.19
C ARG A 138 -15.10 7.83 -8.14
N ASP A 139 -14.57 8.96 -7.73
CA ASP A 139 -14.61 10.21 -8.47
C ASP A 139 -13.46 10.30 -9.49
N VAL A 140 -12.27 9.84 -9.10
CA VAL A 140 -11.03 9.99 -9.89
C VAL A 140 -10.57 8.71 -10.58
N GLY A 141 -11.20 7.57 -10.31
CA GLY A 141 -10.93 6.26 -10.92
C GLY A 141 -9.84 5.46 -10.22
N VAL A 142 -8.64 6.01 -10.08
CA VAL A 142 -7.49 5.34 -9.46
C VAL A 142 -6.75 6.30 -8.55
N ILE A 143 -6.36 5.85 -7.37
CA ILE A 143 -5.53 6.62 -6.41
C ILE A 143 -4.25 5.84 -6.11
N SER A 144 -3.14 6.57 -6.05
CA SER A 144 -1.84 6.10 -5.61
C SER A 144 -1.46 6.74 -4.27
N PRO A 145 -1.13 5.98 -3.23
CA PRO A 145 -0.53 6.52 -2.01
C PRO A 145 0.95 6.89 -2.25
N PHE A 146 1.48 7.79 -1.43
CA PHE A 146 2.92 8.10 -1.45
C PHE A 146 3.70 7.05 -0.68
N ALA A 147 4.72 6.45 -1.31
CA ALA A 147 5.39 5.29 -0.75
C ALA A 147 6.64 5.62 0.07
N ILE A 148 6.69 5.05 1.25
CA ILE A 148 7.83 5.04 2.16
C ILE A 148 8.26 3.59 2.37
N GLU A 149 9.48 3.27 2.01
CA GLU A 149 10.09 1.97 2.28
C GLU A 149 10.73 2.01 3.66
N VAL A 150 10.18 1.24 4.61
CA VAL A 150 10.66 1.18 6.00
C VAL A 150 12.00 0.45 6.03
N LEU A 151 12.98 1.04 6.69
CA LEU A 151 14.34 0.54 6.74
C LEU A 151 14.73 0.13 8.17
N HIS A 152 15.30 -1.04 8.32
CA HIS A 152 15.96 -1.43 9.57
C HIS A 152 17.34 -0.73 9.66
N ARG A 153 17.42 0.35 10.40
CA ARG A 153 18.67 1.03 10.77
C ARG A 153 19.30 0.29 11.94
N THR A 154 20.02 -0.81 11.64
CA THR A 154 20.62 -1.70 12.65
C THR A 154 21.59 -0.99 13.61
N ASP A 155 22.12 0.16 13.21
CA ASP A 155 22.94 1.04 14.02
C ASP A 155 22.13 1.85 15.06
N LEU A 156 20.85 2.10 14.81
CA LEU A 156 19.95 2.88 15.68
C LEU A 156 18.87 2.02 16.34
N GLU A 157 18.48 0.91 15.72
CA GLU A 157 17.41 0.01 16.14
C GLU A 157 17.90 -1.44 16.16
N PRO A 158 18.74 -1.83 17.17
CA PRO A 158 19.40 -3.14 17.17
C PRO A 158 18.46 -4.32 17.43
N ALA A 159 17.26 -4.07 17.99
CA ALA A 159 16.31 -5.14 18.33
C ALA A 159 15.66 -5.75 17.07
N ALA A 160 15.45 -7.07 17.11
CA ALA A 160 14.67 -7.76 16.09
C ALA A 160 13.20 -7.28 16.11
N LEU A 161 12.58 -7.26 14.93
CA LEU A 161 11.18 -6.91 14.78
C LEU A 161 10.29 -8.05 15.31
N HIS A 162 9.19 -7.69 15.98
CA HIS A 162 8.19 -8.64 16.44
C HIS A 162 6.77 -8.09 16.24
N ASN A 163 5.77 -8.98 16.22
CA ASN A 163 4.37 -8.64 16.00
C ASN A 163 3.55 -8.35 17.29
N ARG A 164 4.23 -8.17 18.42
CA ARG A 164 3.59 -7.88 19.74
C ARG A 164 3.35 -6.39 19.96
N ALA A 165 3.91 -5.55 19.13
CA ALA A 165 3.74 -4.10 19.17
C ALA A 165 3.67 -3.56 17.74
N PRO A 166 3.11 -2.36 17.53
CA PRO A 166 3.04 -1.74 16.22
C PRO A 166 4.40 -1.67 15.53
N ILE A 167 4.43 -1.97 14.24
CA ILE A 167 5.68 -2.03 13.46
C ILE A 167 6.41 -0.69 13.47
N LEU A 168 5.68 0.41 13.25
CA LEU A 168 6.30 1.74 13.17
C LEU A 168 6.71 2.30 14.54
N SER A 169 6.33 1.68 15.67
CA SER A 169 6.90 1.98 16.99
C SER A 169 8.30 1.38 17.16
N GLN A 170 8.60 0.29 16.43
CA GLN A 170 9.87 -0.44 16.46
C GLN A 170 10.82 -0.04 15.33
N ARG A 171 10.28 0.53 14.23
CA ARG A 171 10.99 0.93 13.00
C ARG A 171 10.60 2.34 12.62
N ARG A 172 11.47 3.26 12.98
CA ARG A 172 11.25 4.70 12.89
C ARG A 172 11.88 5.34 11.67
N TYR A 173 12.47 4.55 10.79
CA TYR A 173 13.23 5.10 9.67
C TYR A 173 12.75 4.55 8.34
N GLY A 174 12.72 5.41 7.33
CA GLY A 174 12.30 5.02 5.99
C GLY A 174 12.99 5.85 4.91
N ARG A 175 12.84 5.38 3.68
CA ARG A 175 13.26 6.12 2.48
C ARG A 175 12.09 6.27 1.52
N ILE A 176 12.17 7.28 0.66
CA ILE A 176 11.25 7.42 -0.46
C ILE A 176 11.64 6.42 -1.55
N ASN A 177 10.66 5.66 -2.02
CA ASN A 177 10.79 4.83 -3.21
C ASN A 177 9.55 5.03 -4.10
N ALA A 178 9.68 5.92 -5.09
CA ALA A 178 8.57 6.29 -5.97
C ALA A 178 7.98 5.10 -6.73
N SER A 179 8.75 4.04 -7.00
CA SER A 179 8.23 2.84 -7.67
C SER A 179 7.09 2.15 -6.89
N TYR A 180 6.96 2.43 -5.59
CA TYR A 180 5.87 1.91 -4.75
C TYR A 180 4.71 2.91 -4.58
N CYS A 181 4.74 4.08 -5.24
CA CYS A 181 3.54 4.91 -5.41
C CYS A 181 2.61 4.22 -6.41
N LYS A 182 2.11 3.05 -6.04
CA LYS A 182 1.37 2.12 -6.91
C LYS A 182 -0.07 2.58 -7.14
N PRO A 183 -0.66 2.32 -8.32
CA PRO A 183 -2.09 2.54 -8.60
C PRO A 183 -2.95 1.45 -7.93
N CYS A 184 -2.85 1.30 -6.62
CA CYS A 184 -3.37 0.15 -5.87
C CYS A 184 -4.79 0.34 -5.33
N ILE A 185 -5.37 1.54 -5.43
CA ILE A 185 -6.74 1.88 -5.00
C ILE A 185 -7.53 2.18 -6.26
N THR A 186 -8.43 1.27 -6.65
CA THR A 186 -9.10 1.36 -7.95
C THR A 186 -10.63 1.30 -7.83
N ALA A 187 -11.32 2.21 -8.54
CA ALA A 187 -12.76 2.18 -8.77
C ALA A 187 -13.11 1.91 -10.26
N ARG A 188 -12.10 1.60 -11.06
CA ARG A 188 -12.21 1.25 -12.48
C ARG A 188 -11.32 0.04 -12.77
N PRO A 189 -11.68 -0.81 -13.74
CA PRO A 189 -10.80 -1.85 -14.23
C PRO A 189 -9.46 -1.28 -14.69
N VAL A 190 -8.37 -1.91 -14.26
CA VAL A 190 -7.01 -1.55 -14.68
C VAL A 190 -6.21 -2.79 -15.01
N ARG A 191 -5.29 -2.65 -15.96
CA ARG A 191 -4.25 -3.64 -16.23
C ARG A 191 -2.97 -3.19 -15.55
N TYR A 192 -2.56 -3.93 -14.53
CA TYR A 192 -1.32 -3.65 -13.81
C TYR A 192 -0.09 -4.06 -14.62
N SER A 193 0.98 -3.29 -14.49
CA SER A 193 2.32 -3.68 -14.94
C SER A 193 2.94 -4.74 -14.02
N LEU A 194 4.08 -5.26 -14.40
CA LEU A 194 4.89 -6.14 -13.53
C LEU A 194 5.15 -5.48 -12.17
N GLY A 195 5.01 -6.25 -11.11
CA GLY A 195 5.15 -5.77 -9.74
C GLY A 195 4.01 -4.85 -9.28
N GLY A 196 2.97 -4.62 -10.10
CA GLY A 196 1.87 -3.71 -9.79
C GLY A 196 2.29 -2.24 -9.65
N HIS A 197 3.50 -1.90 -10.14
CA HIS A 197 4.07 -0.55 -9.94
C HIS A 197 3.34 0.53 -10.72
N TYR A 198 2.74 0.17 -11.85
CA TYR A 198 2.07 1.05 -12.81
C TYR A 198 0.83 0.37 -13.38
N SER A 199 0.03 1.09 -14.17
CA SER A 199 -1.14 0.55 -14.86
C SER A 199 -1.38 1.28 -16.19
N ASP A 200 -2.38 0.81 -16.92
CA ASP A 200 -2.86 1.45 -18.13
C ASP A 200 -3.80 2.65 -17.86
N TYR A 201 -4.03 3.00 -16.60
CA TYR A 201 -4.86 4.16 -16.25
C TYR A 201 -4.12 5.48 -16.52
N PRO A 202 -4.75 6.44 -17.27
CA PRO A 202 -4.02 7.59 -17.80
C PRO A 202 -3.69 8.66 -16.75
N ASP A 203 -4.46 8.76 -15.67
CA ASP A 203 -4.33 9.85 -14.71
C ASP A 203 -3.59 9.38 -13.45
N LEU A 204 -2.67 10.20 -12.95
CA LEU A 204 -2.01 9.98 -11.68
C LEU A 204 -2.64 10.84 -10.58
N HIS A 205 -3.36 10.22 -9.69
CA HIS A 205 -3.87 10.82 -8.47
C HIS A 205 -3.03 10.36 -7.27
N LEU A 206 -1.91 11.05 -7.05
CA LEU A 206 -1.04 10.83 -5.90
C LEU A 206 -1.61 11.57 -4.69
N ASP A 207 -2.38 10.87 -3.86
CA ASP A 207 -3.12 11.47 -2.74
C ASP A 207 -2.15 12.07 -1.70
N PRO A 208 -2.33 13.33 -1.27
CA PRO A 208 -1.43 14.00 -0.35
C PRO A 208 -1.43 13.43 1.07
N HIS A 209 -2.48 12.71 1.45
CA HIS A 209 -2.72 12.22 2.81
C HIS A 209 -2.64 10.70 2.95
N LEU A 210 -2.47 9.97 1.84
CA LEU A 210 -2.26 8.53 1.86
C LEU A 210 -0.78 8.19 1.72
N TYR A 211 -0.32 7.34 2.62
CA TYR A 211 1.02 6.75 2.61
C TYR A 211 0.93 5.25 2.44
N LEU A 212 1.86 4.67 1.68
CA LEU A 212 2.09 3.23 1.63
C LEU A 212 3.42 2.95 2.33
N PHE A 213 3.35 2.26 3.46
CA PHE A 213 4.54 1.78 4.17
C PHE A 213 4.89 0.39 3.65
N HIS A 214 6.03 0.28 2.96
CA HIS A 214 6.54 -0.99 2.43
C HIS A 214 7.55 -1.57 3.42
N LEU A 215 7.27 -2.76 3.95
CA LEU A 215 7.95 -3.36 5.10
C LEU A 215 9.05 -4.36 4.72
N ARG A 216 9.36 -4.49 3.42
CA ARG A 216 10.36 -5.46 2.93
C ARG A 216 11.70 -5.37 3.66
N PHE A 217 12.15 -4.18 4.00
CA PHE A 217 13.44 -3.91 4.65
C PHE A 217 13.31 -3.59 6.15
N ALA A 218 12.14 -3.81 6.74
CA ALA A 218 11.87 -3.48 8.13
C ALA A 218 12.61 -4.39 9.14
N ASP A 219 13.06 -5.58 8.72
CA ASP A 219 13.91 -6.43 9.55
C ASP A 219 14.99 -7.11 8.70
N TYR A 220 16.24 -6.98 9.15
CA TYR A 220 17.40 -7.51 8.43
C TYR A 220 17.39 -9.04 8.35
N THR A 221 17.09 -9.72 9.45
CA THR A 221 17.09 -11.19 9.48
C THR A 221 15.97 -11.77 8.63
N MET A 222 14.77 -11.21 8.74
CA MET A 222 13.63 -11.62 7.89
C MET A 222 13.89 -11.32 6.41
N LEU A 223 14.53 -10.20 6.10
CA LEU A 223 14.90 -9.87 4.72
C LEU A 223 15.80 -10.96 4.13
N LEU A 224 16.84 -11.38 4.85
CA LEU A 224 17.77 -12.41 4.37
C LEU A 224 17.08 -13.77 4.19
N ALA A 225 16.24 -14.18 5.15
CA ALA A 225 15.48 -15.42 5.04
C ALA A 225 14.53 -15.42 3.84
N ARG A 226 13.76 -14.33 3.65
CA ARG A 226 12.86 -14.19 2.49
C ARG A 226 13.61 -14.14 1.18
N GLN A 227 14.80 -13.52 1.14
CA GLN A 227 15.62 -13.46 -0.06
C GLN A 227 16.20 -14.85 -0.42
N SER A 228 16.60 -15.63 0.57
CA SER A 228 17.03 -17.02 0.35
C SER A 228 15.90 -17.87 -0.25
N ASN A 229 14.68 -17.76 0.27
CA ASN A 229 13.51 -18.45 -0.27
C ASN A 229 13.24 -18.04 -1.73
N ARG A 230 13.32 -16.73 -2.06
CA ARG A 230 13.15 -16.22 -3.42
C ARG A 230 14.21 -16.79 -4.38
N GLN A 231 15.46 -16.84 -3.95
CA GLN A 231 16.54 -17.46 -4.75
C GLN A 231 16.28 -18.96 -4.98
N GLY A 232 15.79 -19.67 -3.97
CA GLY A 232 15.38 -21.07 -4.10
C GLY A 232 14.28 -21.27 -5.14
N LEU A 233 13.26 -20.45 -5.13
CA LEU A 233 12.16 -20.46 -6.11
C LEU A 233 12.69 -20.17 -7.54
N MET A 234 13.57 -19.19 -7.69
CA MET A 234 14.18 -18.84 -8.96
C MET A 234 15.05 -19.99 -9.50
N ALA A 235 15.81 -20.65 -8.64
CA ALA A 235 16.64 -21.81 -9.02
C ALA A 235 15.77 -23.00 -9.45
N ALA A 236 14.65 -23.24 -8.80
CA ALA A 236 13.69 -24.30 -9.16
C ALA A 236 12.99 -24.04 -10.50
N GLY A 237 12.76 -22.77 -10.86
CA GLY A 237 12.14 -22.35 -12.13
C GLY A 237 13.04 -22.42 -13.36
N GLY A 238 14.33 -22.77 -13.19
CA GLY A 238 15.29 -22.91 -14.28
C GLY A 238 16.03 -21.63 -14.69
N LYS A 239 16.91 -21.73 -15.66
CA LYS A 239 17.74 -20.63 -16.17
C LYS A 239 16.86 -19.61 -16.94
N GLY A 240 16.74 -18.41 -16.47
CA GLY A 240 15.98 -17.36 -17.14
C GLY A 240 15.67 -16.17 -16.22
N GLY A 241 16.51 -15.93 -15.21
CA GLY A 241 16.38 -15.01 -14.09
C GLY A 241 15.49 -13.77 -14.28
N ASP A 242 15.82 -12.89 -15.20
CA ASP A 242 15.11 -11.60 -15.38
C ASP A 242 13.74 -11.74 -16.06
N ALA A 243 13.48 -12.89 -16.70
CA ALA A 243 12.19 -13.18 -17.34
C ALA A 243 11.14 -13.77 -16.36
N VAL A 244 11.53 -14.13 -15.13
CA VAL A 244 10.67 -14.83 -14.17
C VAL A 244 10.01 -13.85 -13.20
N ALA A 245 10.79 -12.97 -12.59
CA ALA A 245 10.31 -11.99 -11.63
C ALA A 245 11.23 -10.75 -11.62
N GLY A 246 10.81 -9.69 -10.94
CA GLY A 246 11.58 -8.45 -10.90
C GLY A 246 13.02 -8.63 -10.41
N ALA A 247 13.96 -7.81 -10.91
CA ALA A 247 15.40 -7.87 -10.64
C ALA A 247 15.83 -7.94 -9.16
N GLY A 248 14.94 -7.55 -8.24
CA GLY A 248 15.18 -7.67 -6.80
C GLY A 248 15.17 -9.11 -6.25
N TRP A 249 14.67 -10.10 -7.03
CA TRP A 249 14.60 -11.50 -6.60
C TRP A 249 15.92 -12.24 -6.74
N SER A 250 16.77 -11.84 -7.71
CA SER A 250 18.07 -12.49 -7.98
C SER A 250 19.19 -12.04 -7.05
N LYS A 251 19.01 -10.95 -6.28
CA LYS A 251 20.05 -10.39 -5.41
C LYS A 251 20.43 -11.32 -4.27
N GLY A 252 21.74 -11.45 -4.02
CA GLY A 252 22.29 -12.23 -2.91
C GLY A 252 22.25 -11.52 -1.56
N ALA A 253 22.55 -12.27 -0.49
CA ALA A 253 22.61 -11.73 0.87
C ALA A 253 23.63 -10.59 1.00
N ALA A 254 24.80 -10.70 0.36
CA ALA A 254 25.82 -9.64 0.36
C ALA A 254 25.30 -8.34 -0.25
N GLU A 255 24.64 -8.40 -1.40
CA GLU A 255 24.05 -7.24 -2.06
C GLU A 255 22.95 -6.59 -1.21
N MET A 256 22.13 -7.40 -0.51
CA MET A 256 21.12 -6.88 0.44
C MET A 256 21.75 -6.19 1.63
N ASN A 257 22.82 -6.78 2.18
CA ASN A 257 23.59 -6.16 3.26
C ASN A 257 24.19 -4.83 2.80
N ASP A 258 24.90 -4.81 1.67
CA ASP A 258 25.52 -3.61 1.13
C ASP A 258 24.49 -2.52 0.84
N PHE A 259 23.32 -2.90 0.36
CA PHE A 259 22.21 -1.99 0.16
C PHE A 259 21.79 -1.33 1.48
N LEU A 260 21.52 -2.10 2.55
CA LEU A 260 21.15 -1.55 3.85
C LEU A 260 22.29 -0.72 4.48
N GLN A 261 23.53 -1.21 4.43
CA GLN A 261 24.69 -0.49 4.92
C GLN A 261 24.92 0.84 4.20
N SER A 262 24.49 0.95 2.95
CA SER A 262 24.57 2.23 2.22
C SER A 262 23.77 3.35 2.86
N PHE A 263 22.67 3.05 3.57
CA PHE A 263 21.88 4.04 4.30
C PHE A 263 22.52 4.46 5.61
N VAL A 264 23.20 3.52 6.29
CA VAL A 264 24.02 3.82 7.47
C VAL A 264 25.16 4.77 7.08
N LYS A 265 25.89 4.46 6.00
CA LYS A 265 27.00 5.26 5.48
C LYS A 265 26.57 6.64 4.95
N ALA A 266 25.31 6.79 4.52
CA ALA A 266 24.77 8.06 4.00
C ALA A 266 24.53 9.11 5.10
N GLY A 267 24.70 8.73 6.37
CA GLY A 267 24.61 9.63 7.51
C GLY A 267 23.32 9.50 8.34
N PRO A 268 23.09 10.46 9.24
CA PRO A 268 21.94 10.43 10.14
C PRO A 268 20.62 10.58 9.39
N PRO A 269 19.50 10.07 9.96
CA PRO A 269 18.17 10.32 9.44
C PRO A 269 17.83 11.81 9.45
N ILE A 270 16.96 12.19 8.51
CA ILE A 270 16.52 13.57 8.32
C ILE A 270 15.09 13.69 8.87
N ASP A 271 14.89 14.63 9.79
CA ASP A 271 13.56 14.99 10.26
C ASP A 271 12.88 15.93 9.27
N THR A 272 11.61 15.68 8.98
CA THR A 272 10.78 16.47 8.07
C THR A 272 9.34 16.55 8.60
N ASP A 273 8.53 17.44 8.02
CA ASP A 273 7.08 17.46 8.19
C ASP A 273 6.37 16.26 7.54
N PHE A 274 7.12 15.44 6.81
CA PHE A 274 6.67 14.25 6.07
C PHE A 274 5.71 14.54 4.89
N SER A 275 5.55 15.81 4.50
CA SER A 275 4.69 16.20 3.36
C SER A 275 5.27 15.78 2.01
N PHE A 276 6.59 15.84 1.86
CA PHE A 276 7.33 15.51 0.63
C PHE A 276 6.80 16.23 -0.62
N GLY A 277 6.37 17.48 -0.48
CA GLY A 277 5.73 18.24 -1.55
C GLY A 277 6.56 18.33 -2.84
N TRP A 278 7.88 18.54 -2.74
CA TRP A 278 8.77 18.58 -3.90
C TRP A 278 8.84 17.21 -4.60
N GLN A 279 8.95 16.13 -3.85
CA GLN A 279 9.05 14.77 -4.39
C GLN A 279 7.75 14.36 -5.07
N ARG A 280 6.60 14.65 -4.44
CA ARG A 280 5.28 14.43 -5.02
C ARG A 280 5.11 15.19 -6.33
N ALA A 281 5.46 16.48 -6.36
CA ALA A 281 5.41 17.31 -7.57
C ALA A 281 6.32 16.77 -8.68
N LYS A 282 7.52 16.27 -8.34
CA LYS A 282 8.43 15.66 -9.30
C LYS A 282 7.86 14.38 -9.90
N ILE A 283 7.27 13.50 -9.09
CA ILE A 283 6.61 12.28 -9.54
C ILE A 283 5.48 12.64 -10.51
N THR A 284 4.59 13.55 -10.10
CA THR A 284 3.45 13.96 -10.94
C THR A 284 3.90 14.59 -12.26
N LYS A 285 4.93 15.45 -12.24
CA LYS A 285 5.44 16.10 -13.45
C LYS A 285 6.08 15.12 -14.44
N SER A 286 6.58 13.98 -13.95
CA SER A 286 7.23 12.96 -14.79
C SER A 286 6.27 11.89 -15.32
N TRP A 287 4.95 12.03 -15.09
CA TRP A 287 3.95 11.09 -15.55
C TRP A 287 3.86 11.08 -17.08
N VAL A 288 4.03 9.90 -17.67
CA VAL A 288 4.15 9.73 -19.12
C VAL A 288 3.61 8.37 -19.54
N HIS A 289 2.99 8.32 -20.73
CA HIS A 289 2.61 7.06 -21.38
C HIS A 289 3.83 6.36 -21.96
N ASP A 290 3.96 5.06 -21.65
CA ASP A 290 4.93 4.16 -22.26
C ASP A 290 4.18 3.32 -23.33
N PRO A 291 4.34 3.64 -24.62
CA PRO A 291 3.57 3.01 -25.68
C PRO A 291 3.93 1.52 -25.86
N ASP A 292 5.18 1.13 -25.60
CA ASP A 292 5.63 -0.25 -25.78
C ASP A 292 4.98 -1.18 -24.75
N GLY A 293 4.83 -0.71 -23.50
CA GLY A 293 4.15 -1.43 -22.43
C GLY A 293 2.63 -1.21 -22.41
N GLY A 294 2.13 -0.16 -23.08
CA GLY A 294 0.74 0.30 -23.01
C GLY A 294 0.34 0.65 -21.58
N ILE A 295 1.25 1.28 -20.82
CA ILE A 295 1.09 1.67 -19.42
C ILE A 295 1.50 3.12 -19.23
N TRP A 296 1.02 3.70 -18.13
CA TRP A 296 1.47 5.00 -17.67
C TRP A 296 2.45 4.83 -16.53
N ARG A 297 3.52 5.62 -16.53
CA ARG A 297 4.59 5.54 -15.54
C ARG A 297 5.20 6.91 -15.23
N HIS A 298 5.85 7.01 -14.10
CA HIS A 298 6.66 8.17 -13.73
C HIS A 298 8.13 7.78 -13.58
N ASP A 299 9.00 8.78 -13.51
CA ASP A 299 10.42 8.59 -13.26
C ASP A 299 10.65 7.94 -11.89
N LYS A 300 11.65 7.07 -11.84
CA LYS A 300 12.12 6.50 -10.58
C LYS A 300 12.78 7.62 -9.77
N LEU A 301 12.22 7.89 -8.59
CA LEU A 301 12.82 8.78 -7.63
C LEU A 301 13.45 7.93 -6.53
N HIS A 302 14.77 7.80 -6.57
CA HIS A 302 15.55 7.09 -5.57
C HIS A 302 16.60 8.02 -4.99
N ASN A 303 16.73 8.02 -3.68
CA ASN A 303 17.86 8.62 -3.00
C ASN A 303 18.32 7.68 -1.88
N ARG A 304 19.52 7.90 -1.35
CA ARG A 304 20.06 7.18 -0.20
C ARG A 304 19.80 7.90 1.12
N LYS A 305 18.89 8.90 1.12
CA LYS A 305 18.51 9.61 2.33
C LYS A 305 17.55 8.75 3.14
N THR A 306 17.79 8.71 4.42
CA THR A 306 16.87 8.13 5.41
C THR A 306 16.11 9.26 6.07
N TYR A 307 14.81 9.08 6.26
CA TYR A 307 13.93 10.03 6.92
C TYR A 307 13.40 9.41 8.21
N THR A 308 13.24 10.22 9.25
CA THR A 308 12.53 9.80 10.47
C THR A 308 11.05 9.77 10.19
N ILE A 309 10.40 8.64 10.46
CA ILE A 309 8.95 8.49 10.39
C ILE A 309 8.37 9.19 11.63
N PRO A 310 7.49 10.18 11.45
CA PRO A 310 6.94 10.96 12.56
C PRO A 310 6.20 10.12 13.61
N PRO A 311 6.23 10.53 14.89
CA PRO A 311 5.57 9.81 15.99
C PRO A 311 4.08 9.53 15.76
N ARG A 312 3.37 10.41 15.02
CA ARG A 312 1.94 10.22 14.72
C ARG A 312 1.63 8.91 13.99
N PHE A 313 2.61 8.29 13.34
CA PHE A 313 2.44 6.99 12.67
C PHE A 313 2.81 5.79 13.56
N ALA A 314 3.41 6.00 14.74
CA ALA A 314 4.04 4.94 15.52
C ALA A 314 3.09 3.80 15.89
N ASP A 315 1.84 4.10 16.24
CA ASP A 315 0.89 3.16 16.83
C ASP A 315 -0.20 2.67 15.84
N ILE A 316 0.01 2.87 14.53
CA ILE A 316 -1.04 2.61 13.53
C ILE A 316 -1.21 1.12 13.24
N PHE A 317 -0.12 0.36 13.05
CA PHE A 317 -0.19 -1.07 12.72
C PHE A 317 1.03 -1.85 13.20
#